data_82d9edca60cdd41a97cc0bc1b378885f
#
_entry.id   82d9edca60cdd41a97cc0bc1b378885f
#
_cell.length_a   1.000
_cell.length_b   1.000
_cell.length_c   1.000
_cell.angle_alpha   90.00
_cell.angle_beta   90.00
_cell.angle_gamma   90.00
#
_symmetry.space_group_name_H-M   'P 1'
#
loop_
_entity.id
_entity.type
_entity.pdbx_description
1 polymer ?
#
loop_
_entity_poly.entity_id
_entity_poly.type
_entity_poly.pdbx_seq_one_letter_code
_entity_poly.pdbx_strand_id
1 'polypeptide(L)'
;MGVRLGKTADKSVIVVEGRFDFQQHEAFRACLDEALERGGGLGLEVDLSWVDYLESSALGMLLVMRDRAKALGIDSIALLGCRGFVRQILVVASFDKFFTLR
;
A
#
# COMPACT_ATOMS: atom_id res chain seq x y z
N MET A 1 5.07 -4.22 15.09
CA MET A 1 3.78 -4.36 14.43
C MET A 1 3.20 -2.99 14.12
N GLY A 2 2.66 -2.81 12.93
CA GLY A 2 2.07 -1.53 12.59
C GLY A 2 2.43 -1.07 11.20
N VAL A 3 2.44 0.24 11.02
CA VAL A 3 2.67 0.86 9.72
C VAL A 3 3.77 1.90 9.88
N ARG A 4 4.70 1.90 8.96
CA ARG A 4 5.77 2.91 8.96
C ARG A 4 6.13 3.30 7.54
N LEU A 5 6.71 4.47 7.39
CA LEU A 5 7.14 4.98 6.10
C LEU A 5 8.65 4.82 5.98
N GLY A 6 9.06 4.09 4.93
CA GLY A 6 10.44 4.03 4.52
C GLY A 6 10.59 4.78 3.20
N LYS A 7 11.79 5.06 2.81
CA LYS A 7 12.02 5.66 1.51
C LYS A 7 13.37 5.23 0.95
N THR A 8 13.38 5.10 -0.37
CA THR A 8 14.61 4.95 -1.13
C THR A 8 14.93 6.28 -1.80
N ALA A 9 15.96 6.33 -2.63
CA ALA A 9 16.35 7.56 -3.30
C ALA A 9 15.22 8.12 -4.19
N ASP A 10 14.39 7.25 -4.76
CA ASP A 10 13.40 7.64 -5.76
C ASP A 10 11.99 7.16 -5.48
N LYS A 11 11.72 6.60 -4.30
CA LYS A 11 10.39 6.08 -3.96
C LYS A 11 10.08 6.23 -2.49
N SER A 12 8.78 6.33 -2.18
CA SER A 12 8.29 6.18 -0.82
C SER A 12 7.70 4.79 -0.68
N VAL A 13 8.01 4.10 0.42
CA VAL A 13 7.52 2.75 0.68
C VAL A 13 6.79 2.75 2.00
N ILE A 14 5.52 2.38 1.99
CA ILE A 14 4.74 2.20 3.21
C ILE A 14 4.86 0.74 3.61
N VAL A 15 5.43 0.48 4.77
CA VAL A 15 5.64 -0.89 5.27
C VAL A 15 4.55 -1.20 6.28
N VAL A 16 3.81 -2.29 6.03
CA VAL A 16 2.76 -2.74 6.94
C VAL A 16 3.19 -4.07 7.53
N GLU A 17 3.05 -4.22 8.85
CA GLU A 17 3.45 -5.44 9.55
C GLU A 17 2.29 -5.99 10.35
N GLY A 18 2.14 -7.31 10.34
CA GLY A 18 1.13 -8.00 11.12
C GLY A 18 -0.21 -8.01 10.44
N ARG A 19 -1.25 -7.63 11.17
CA ARG A 19 -2.62 -7.60 10.67
C ARG A 19 -2.88 -6.29 9.93
N PHE A 20 -3.30 -6.38 8.70
CA PHE A 20 -3.70 -5.20 7.94
C PHE A 20 -5.23 -5.13 7.94
N ASP A 21 -5.76 -4.40 8.91
CA ASP A 21 -7.20 -4.25 9.11
C ASP A 21 -7.54 -2.79 9.43
N PHE A 22 -8.78 -2.55 9.81
CA PHE A 22 -9.24 -1.19 10.07
C PHE A 22 -8.49 -0.51 11.22
N GLN A 23 -7.92 -1.28 12.14
CA GLN A 23 -7.16 -0.68 13.25
C GLN A 23 -5.92 0.05 12.76
N GLN A 24 -5.43 -0.29 11.56
CA GLN A 24 -4.28 0.37 10.97
C GLN A 24 -4.66 1.60 10.14
N HIS A 25 -5.93 1.94 10.08
CA HIS A 25 -6.45 2.98 9.21
C HIS A 25 -5.76 4.33 9.42
N GLU A 26 -5.66 4.79 10.67
CA GLU A 26 -5.05 6.09 10.94
C GLU A 26 -3.56 6.08 10.67
N ALA A 27 -2.87 5.02 11.08
CA ALA A 27 -1.43 4.91 10.86
C ALA A 27 -1.10 4.84 9.36
N PHE A 28 -1.89 4.09 8.61
CA PHE A 28 -1.69 3.99 7.16
C PHE A 28 -1.93 5.34 6.50
N ARG A 29 -2.99 6.02 6.88
CA ARG A 29 -3.32 7.33 6.33
C ARG A 29 -2.23 8.36 6.63
N ALA A 30 -1.69 8.35 7.84
CA ALA A 30 -0.62 9.28 8.21
C ALA A 30 0.63 9.05 7.37
N CYS A 31 1.00 7.78 7.16
CA CYS A 31 2.12 7.43 6.31
C CYS A 31 1.88 7.84 4.86
N LEU A 32 0.66 7.63 4.38
CA LEU A 32 0.29 8.01 3.02
C LEU A 32 0.35 9.52 2.84
N ASP A 33 -0.19 10.29 3.79
CA ASP A 33 -0.14 11.74 3.75
C ASP A 33 1.31 12.22 3.64
N GLU A 34 2.18 11.68 4.47
CA GLU A 34 3.58 12.05 4.45
C GLU A 34 4.26 11.66 3.13
N ALA A 35 3.97 10.47 2.63
CA ALA A 35 4.54 10.00 1.38
C ALA A 35 4.14 10.91 0.20
N LEU A 36 2.87 11.32 0.17
CA LEU A 36 2.38 12.16 -0.90
C LEU A 36 2.91 13.60 -0.81
N GLU A 37 3.11 14.10 0.41
CA GLU A 37 3.69 15.43 0.62
C GLU A 37 5.14 15.51 0.16
N ARG A 38 5.87 14.41 0.21
CA ARG A 38 7.27 14.38 -0.21
C ARG A 38 7.47 14.39 -1.72
N GLY A 39 6.40 14.64 -2.45
CA GLY A 39 6.50 14.69 -3.89
C GLY A 39 6.56 13.30 -4.49
N GLY A 40 5.51 12.56 -4.24
CA GLY A 40 5.38 11.19 -4.73
C GLY A 40 5.47 11.01 -6.23
N GLY A 41 5.94 12.01 -6.98
CA GLY A 41 6.12 11.91 -8.41
C GLY A 41 7.12 10.85 -8.84
N LEU A 42 7.90 10.33 -7.92
CA LEU A 42 8.91 9.33 -8.23
C LEU A 42 8.43 7.90 -7.99
N GLY A 43 7.30 7.72 -7.34
CA GLY A 43 6.72 6.40 -7.14
C GLY A 43 6.34 6.11 -5.71
N LEU A 44 5.36 5.22 -5.57
CA LEU A 44 4.82 4.83 -4.27
C LEU A 44 4.70 3.32 -4.26
N GLU A 45 5.17 2.70 -3.18
CA GLU A 45 5.05 1.26 -3.00
C GLU A 45 4.52 0.96 -1.61
N VAL A 46 3.83 -0.17 -1.48
CA VAL A 46 3.41 -0.69 -0.19
C VAL A 46 4.04 -2.07 -0.03
N ASP A 47 4.78 -2.24 1.06
CA ASP A 47 5.43 -3.51 1.34
C ASP A 47 4.54 -4.34 2.25
N LEU A 48 4.03 -5.45 1.72
CA LEU A 48 3.15 -6.38 2.42
C LEU A 48 3.88 -7.65 2.83
N SER A 49 5.21 -7.69 2.72
CA SER A 49 6.00 -8.87 3.04
C SER A 49 5.78 -9.39 4.46
N TRP A 50 5.47 -8.49 5.38
CA TRP A 50 5.33 -8.80 6.80
C TRP A 50 3.87 -8.84 7.25
N VAL A 51 2.93 -8.80 6.30
CA VAL A 51 1.50 -8.90 6.60
C VAL A 51 1.13 -10.38 6.64
N ASP A 52 0.52 -10.79 7.76
CA ASP A 52 0.06 -12.16 7.92
C ASP A 52 -1.45 -12.30 7.74
N TYR A 53 -2.17 -11.20 7.71
CA TYR A 53 -3.62 -11.22 7.50
C TYR A 53 -4.08 -9.91 6.87
N LEU A 54 -4.97 -10.01 5.89
CA LEU A 54 -5.48 -8.88 5.13
C LEU A 54 -7.01 -8.91 5.14
N GLU A 55 -7.63 -7.87 5.71
CA GLU A 55 -9.09 -7.76 5.72
C GLU A 55 -9.59 -6.90 4.58
N SER A 56 -10.89 -6.97 4.33
CA SER A 56 -11.53 -6.18 3.28
C SER A 56 -11.37 -4.67 3.51
N SER A 57 -11.32 -4.23 4.76
CA SER A 57 -11.08 -2.82 5.06
C SER A 57 -9.72 -2.35 4.56
N ALA A 58 -8.72 -3.23 4.59
CA ALA A 58 -7.41 -2.90 4.05
C ALA A 58 -7.46 -2.71 2.53
N LEU A 59 -8.28 -3.49 1.85
CA LEU A 59 -8.46 -3.32 0.40
C LEU A 59 -9.01 -1.93 0.10
N GLY A 60 -9.96 -1.46 0.91
CA GLY A 60 -10.49 -0.11 0.76
C GLY A 60 -9.43 0.96 0.95
N MET A 61 -8.57 0.78 1.96
CA MET A 61 -7.47 1.71 2.20
C MET A 61 -6.50 1.79 1.00
N LEU A 62 -6.21 0.65 0.40
CA LEU A 62 -5.33 0.60 -0.77
C LEU A 62 -5.95 1.31 -1.96
N LEU A 63 -7.26 1.17 -2.15
CA LEU A 63 -7.97 1.86 -3.24
C LEU A 63 -7.99 3.37 -3.03
N VAL A 64 -8.20 3.83 -1.80
CA VAL A 64 -8.13 5.27 -1.50
C VAL A 64 -6.73 5.80 -1.79
N MET A 65 -5.71 5.04 -1.40
CA MET A 65 -4.33 5.39 -1.71
C MET A 65 -4.11 5.57 -3.21
N ARG A 66 -4.61 4.63 -3.99
CA ARG A 66 -4.48 4.67 -5.45
C ARG A 66 -5.15 5.91 -6.02
N ASP A 67 -6.37 6.19 -5.57
CA ASP A 67 -7.11 7.35 -6.08
C ASP A 67 -6.39 8.66 -5.76
N ARG A 68 -5.87 8.78 -4.54
CA ARG A 68 -5.14 9.99 -4.13
C ARG A 68 -3.84 10.13 -4.91
N ALA A 69 -3.14 9.03 -5.13
CA ALA A 69 -1.88 9.04 -5.87
C ALA A 69 -2.11 9.42 -7.33
N LYS A 70 -3.16 8.88 -7.94
CA LYS A 70 -3.50 9.21 -9.34
C LYS A 70 -3.82 10.68 -9.48
N ALA A 71 -4.51 11.26 -8.52
CA ALA A 71 -4.83 12.68 -8.55
C ALA A 71 -3.58 13.56 -8.57
N LEU A 72 -2.46 13.03 -8.08
CA LEU A 72 -1.17 13.72 -8.06
C LEU A 72 -0.24 13.29 -9.21
N GLY A 73 -0.76 12.52 -10.16
CA GLY A 73 0.02 12.11 -11.31
C GLY A 73 0.87 10.85 -11.10
N ILE A 74 0.67 10.14 -10.00
CA ILE A 74 1.39 8.88 -9.76
C ILE A 74 0.58 7.76 -10.38
N ASP A 75 1.05 7.24 -11.52
CA ASP A 75 0.31 6.24 -12.28
C ASP A 75 0.67 4.80 -11.94
N SER A 76 1.82 4.59 -11.33
CA SER A 76 2.30 3.23 -11.07
C SER A 76 2.54 3.04 -9.58
N ILE A 77 1.80 2.12 -8.99
CA ILE A 77 1.93 1.78 -7.58
C ILE A 77 2.14 0.27 -7.49
N ALA A 78 3.19 -0.14 -6.79
CA ALA A 78 3.50 -1.55 -6.61
C ALA A 78 3.16 -1.98 -5.18
N LEU A 79 2.63 -3.19 -5.05
CA LEU A 79 2.45 -3.87 -3.79
C LEU A 79 3.50 -4.97 -3.73
N LEU A 80 4.39 -4.90 -2.76
CA LEU A 80 5.55 -5.79 -2.64
C LEU A 80 5.28 -6.91 -1.66
N GLY A 81 5.93 -8.05 -1.88
CA GLY A 81 5.84 -9.17 -0.98
C GLY A 81 4.49 -9.87 -1.00
N CYS A 82 3.80 -9.79 -2.14
CA CYS A 82 2.49 -10.42 -2.31
C CYS A 82 2.68 -11.92 -2.53
N ARG A 83 2.36 -12.70 -1.51
CA ARG A 83 2.52 -14.16 -1.60
C ARG A 83 1.48 -14.85 -0.74
N GLY A 84 1.28 -16.15 -1.00
CA GLY A 84 0.40 -16.98 -0.21
C GLY A 84 -1.01 -16.42 -0.13
N PHE A 85 -1.54 -16.42 1.07
CA PHE A 85 -2.91 -15.99 1.34
C PHE A 85 -3.15 -14.52 0.96
N VAL A 86 -2.18 -13.65 1.24
CA VAL A 86 -2.28 -12.23 0.92
C VAL A 86 -2.43 -12.04 -0.59
N ARG A 87 -1.61 -12.75 -1.38
CA ARG A 87 -1.69 -12.67 -2.83
C ARG A 87 -3.02 -13.18 -3.34
N GLN A 88 -3.53 -14.27 -2.78
CA GLN A 88 -4.83 -14.82 -3.19
C GLN A 88 -5.95 -13.80 -3.00
N ILE A 89 -5.97 -13.14 -1.86
CA ILE A 89 -7.00 -12.12 -1.59
C ILE A 89 -6.91 -10.99 -2.60
N LEU A 90 -5.71 -10.51 -2.89
CA LEU A 90 -5.52 -9.42 -3.84
C LEU A 90 -5.95 -9.81 -5.25
N VAL A 91 -5.60 -11.01 -5.68
CA VAL A 91 -5.97 -11.48 -7.02
C VAL A 91 -7.47 -11.71 -7.14
N VAL A 92 -8.10 -12.31 -6.12
CA VAL A 92 -9.55 -12.52 -6.11
C VAL A 92 -10.29 -11.18 -6.19
N ALA A 93 -9.75 -10.14 -5.54
CA ALA A 93 -10.32 -8.80 -5.58
C ALA A 93 -9.95 -8.03 -6.87
N SER A 94 -9.24 -8.65 -7.79
CA SER A 94 -8.80 -8.06 -9.05
C SER A 94 -7.83 -6.89 -8.85
N PHE A 95 -7.10 -6.89 -7.77
CA PHE A 95 -6.14 -5.81 -7.47
C PHE A 95 -4.93 -5.81 -8.40
N ASP A 96 -4.65 -6.93 -9.07
CA ASP A 96 -3.63 -6.99 -10.11
C ASP A 96 -3.96 -6.08 -11.30
N LYS A 97 -5.22 -5.63 -11.41
CA LYS A 97 -5.63 -4.68 -12.44
C LYS A 97 -5.37 -3.23 -12.05
N PHE A 98 -5.18 -2.96 -10.77
CA PHE A 98 -4.99 -1.61 -10.25
C PHE A 98 -3.57 -1.36 -9.76
N PHE A 99 -2.86 -2.41 -9.41
CA PHE A 99 -1.51 -2.33 -8.84
C PHE A 99 -0.61 -3.33 -9.52
N THR A 100 0.69 -3.06 -9.47
CA THR A 100 1.69 -4.06 -9.84
C THR A 100 1.92 -4.93 -8.60
N LEU A 101 1.63 -6.22 -8.69
CA LEU A 101 1.87 -7.15 -7.59
C LEU A 101 3.23 -7.81 -7.76
N ARG A 102 4.08 -7.70 -6.76
CA ARG A 102 5.43 -8.27 -6.81
C ARG A 102 5.72 -9.22 -5.68
#